data_1cdacb23877baf498dfb5d1fe955f787
#
_entry.id   1cdacb23877baf498dfb5d1fe955f787
#
_cell.length_a   1.000
_cell.length_b   1.000
_cell.length_c   1.000
_cell.angle_alpha   90.00
_cell.angle_beta   90.00
_cell.angle_gamma   90.00
#
_symmetry.space_group_name_H-M   'P 1'
#
loop_
_entity.id
_entity.type
_entity.pdbx_description
1 polymer ?
#
loop_
_entity_poly.entity_id
_entity_poly.type
_entity_poly.pdbx_seq_one_letter_code
_entity_poly.pdbx_strand_id
1 'polypeptide(L)'
;MKGKVKARKARVSPRGGAKPHRVRSRESEEIVLAIRRGKIDALVMSGINGEEILTMQGADHPYRVLVESINDGVATLDPAGVILYANTRFAAIFRASAGDFVGTSLENRVSPSNRETLRTLIGKGLSDSAQGEVVLDASEGRSRVVRLALSPVKNSQPRTVCLVATELTELVEANEALRSNEEVLRQLSARLLKLQDEERRHIARDLHDVTGQKLAVQAMALAQVLNRKPTCLDAESRRILAECSVLSKQVGEEIRTLSYLLHPPLLDELGLSSAVKWYVEGYEHRTGIRVKLEMAADLTRFAPDVEVTLFRVIQESLTNVHRYSGSTEAYVRLKVTSNKIELQIGDFGKGMHPDMINAKTGKMVRLGVGIQGMSERMRQLSGKLEITSRPNKGTVVTATLPVSYPQAMTAVEAASAAASSTSSQAEAQVPSRSVSRKQILIADDHEMLRRGIRTILENEPDLEICGEAFNGQDAVAKANLLRPDLVILDINMPVLNGLAAVRLILRNRPETKILVFTVHDSEQTVKEIEAAGAHGFLSKSNASDDLLRVVRELLGTQGSAAAAAASAKN
;
A
#
# COMPACT_ATOMS: atom_id res chain seq x y z
N MET A 1 13.53 29.66 56.52
CA MET A 1 14.56 29.54 57.59
C MET A 1 15.79 30.32 57.15
N LYS A 2 16.06 31.45 57.81
CA LYS A 2 17.19 32.37 57.50
C LYS A 2 18.48 31.79 58.13
N GLY A 3 19.33 31.15 57.31
CA GLY A 3 20.68 30.75 57.73
C GLY A 3 21.63 31.95 57.66
N LYS A 4 22.02 32.47 58.75
CA LYS A 4 23.06 33.50 58.88
C LYS A 4 24.42 32.90 58.49
N VAL A 5 24.97 33.28 57.36
CA VAL A 5 26.38 33.01 56.99
C VAL A 5 27.25 33.90 57.85
N LYS A 6 28.05 33.31 58.75
CA LYS A 6 29.05 34.01 59.55
C LYS A 6 30.25 34.36 58.65
N ALA A 7 30.42 35.64 58.37
CA ALA A 7 31.63 36.17 57.76
C ALA A 7 32.84 36.00 58.68
N ARG A 8 33.85 35.26 58.23
CA ARG A 8 35.14 35.17 58.94
C ARG A 8 36.00 36.35 58.51
N LYS A 9 36.16 37.32 59.46
CA LYS A 9 37.12 38.42 59.28
C LYS A 9 38.53 37.97 59.69
N ALA A 10 39.48 38.03 58.79
CA ALA A 10 40.89 37.88 59.11
C ALA A 10 41.47 39.27 59.39
N ARG A 11 41.97 39.51 60.62
CA ARG A 11 42.57 40.76 61.11
C ARG A 11 44.09 40.61 61.10
N VAL A 12 44.79 41.39 60.28
CA VAL A 12 46.25 41.45 60.26
C VAL A 12 46.64 42.75 60.95
N SER A 13 47.30 42.68 62.13
CA SER A 13 47.81 43.86 62.89
C SER A 13 49.29 44.11 62.59
N PRO A 14 49.72 45.33 62.35
CA PRO A 14 51.12 45.67 62.17
C PRO A 14 51.74 45.86 63.53
N ARG A 15 52.67 45.02 63.98
CA ARG A 15 53.63 45.34 65.01
C ARG A 15 55.00 45.63 64.41
N GLY A 16 55.52 46.80 64.84
CA GLY A 16 56.66 47.49 64.36
C GLY A 16 57.98 46.74 64.38
N GLY A 17 58.81 47.15 63.45
CA GLY A 17 60.23 47.23 63.49
C GLY A 17 61.03 45.99 63.76
N ALA A 18 61.32 45.19 62.72
CA ALA A 18 62.61 44.49 62.54
C ALA A 18 62.59 43.73 61.23
N LYS A 19 63.55 43.96 60.43
CA LYS A 19 64.06 43.33 59.15
C LYS A 19 63.23 42.27 58.42
N PRO A 20 63.04 42.37 57.11
CA PRO A 20 62.20 41.47 56.38
C PRO A 20 62.96 40.22 56.01
N HIS A 21 62.54 39.08 56.44
CA HIS A 21 62.81 37.81 55.71
C HIS A 21 61.91 36.66 56.14
N ARG A 22 61.20 36.13 55.22
CA ARG A 22 60.75 34.72 55.05
C ARG A 22 59.45 34.22 55.66
N VAL A 23 58.70 34.98 56.46
CA VAL A 23 57.39 34.49 56.95
C VAL A 23 56.23 34.91 56.06
N ARG A 24 56.42 35.89 55.17
CA ARG A 24 55.35 36.45 54.32
C ARG A 24 54.92 35.58 53.13
N SER A 25 55.65 34.57 52.75
CA SER A 25 55.29 33.85 51.55
C SER A 25 54.16 32.78 51.75
N ARG A 26 54.08 32.12 52.91
CA ARG A 26 53.06 31.11 53.17
C ARG A 26 51.65 31.70 53.43
N GLU A 27 51.57 32.73 54.23
CA GLU A 27 50.28 33.42 54.47
C GLU A 27 49.76 34.11 53.20
N SER A 28 50.67 34.69 52.44
CA SER A 28 50.29 35.32 51.13
C SER A 28 49.86 34.28 50.12
N GLU A 29 50.53 33.10 50.09
CA GLU A 29 50.13 32.01 49.21
C GLU A 29 48.78 31.37 49.65
N GLU A 30 48.57 31.21 50.97
CA GLU A 30 47.26 30.73 51.50
C GLU A 30 46.13 31.72 51.21
N ILE A 31 46.37 33.01 51.32
CA ILE A 31 45.39 34.08 50.98
C ILE A 31 45.09 34.05 49.47
N VAL A 32 46.11 33.97 48.60
CA VAL A 32 45.95 33.87 47.14
C VAL A 32 45.22 32.57 46.77
N LEU A 33 45.50 31.45 47.45
CA LEU A 33 44.83 30.20 47.23
C LEU A 33 43.38 30.22 47.72
N ALA A 34 43.10 30.91 48.84
CA ALA A 34 41.76 31.11 49.36
C ALA A 34 40.92 32.06 48.50
N ILE A 35 41.55 33.09 47.89
CA ILE A 35 40.95 33.97 46.87
C ILE A 35 40.62 33.16 45.61
N ARG A 36 41.59 32.39 45.10
CA ARG A 36 41.37 31.51 43.92
C ARG A 36 40.28 30.46 44.11
N ARG A 37 40.08 30.02 45.37
CA ARG A 37 39.04 29.04 45.75
C ARG A 37 37.70 29.69 46.12
N GLY A 38 37.55 31.03 46.00
CA GLY A 38 36.30 31.73 46.33
C GLY A 38 35.93 31.68 47.82
N LYS A 39 36.91 31.45 48.72
CA LYS A 39 36.68 31.33 50.16
C LYS A 39 36.78 32.68 50.90
N ILE A 40 37.27 33.74 50.27
CA ILE A 40 37.45 35.10 50.84
C ILE A 40 36.82 36.10 49.91
N ASP A 41 35.77 36.78 50.37
CA ASP A 41 35.02 37.77 49.59
C ASP A 41 35.44 39.23 49.88
N ALA A 42 36.26 39.46 50.88
CA ALA A 42 36.76 40.79 51.25
C ALA A 42 38.10 40.71 51.98
N LEU A 43 39.00 41.61 51.64
CA LEU A 43 40.27 41.88 52.31
C LEU A 43 40.19 43.20 53.11
N VAL A 44 40.48 43.15 54.37
CA VAL A 44 40.64 44.36 55.24
C VAL A 44 42.11 44.72 55.25
N MET A 45 42.48 45.84 54.63
CA MET A 45 43.82 46.39 54.70
C MET A 45 43.86 47.55 55.66
N SER A 46 44.78 47.49 56.67
CA SER A 46 45.01 48.64 57.54
C SER A 46 46.06 49.56 56.98
N GLY A 47 45.62 50.74 56.47
CA GLY A 47 46.47 51.79 55.99
C GLY A 47 46.72 52.88 57.05
N ILE A 48 47.54 53.86 56.71
CA ILE A 48 47.91 55.00 57.56
C ILE A 48 46.69 55.88 57.96
N ASN A 49 45.58 55.75 57.18
CA ASN A 49 44.34 56.51 57.41
C ASN A 49 43.16 55.68 57.91
N GLY A 50 43.38 54.46 58.45
CA GLY A 50 42.33 53.58 58.94
C GLY A 50 42.23 52.24 58.21
N GLU A 51 41.28 51.43 58.61
CA GLU A 51 41.01 50.14 57.96
C GLU A 51 40.20 50.39 56.66
N GLU A 52 40.80 50.05 55.53
CA GLU A 52 40.12 50.01 54.23
C GLU A 52 39.66 48.59 53.94
N ILE A 53 38.37 48.42 53.69
CA ILE A 53 37.77 47.15 53.31
C ILE A 53 37.70 47.12 51.77
N LEU A 54 38.62 46.41 51.17
CA LEU A 54 38.54 46.08 49.75
C LEU A 54 37.64 44.85 49.59
N THR A 55 36.38 45.05 49.24
CA THR A 55 35.48 43.98 48.82
C THR A 55 35.84 43.57 47.41
N MET A 56 36.15 42.29 47.22
CA MET A 56 36.29 41.69 45.90
C MET A 56 34.92 41.38 45.26
N GLN A 57 33.86 42.10 45.67
CA GLN A 57 32.58 42.12 44.98
C GLN A 57 32.67 43.08 43.80
N GLY A 58 33.47 42.67 42.80
CA GLY A 58 33.33 43.21 41.43
C GLY A 58 32.07 42.62 40.82
N ALA A 59 31.61 43.23 39.74
CA ALA A 59 30.40 42.91 38.97
C ALA A 59 30.29 41.44 38.47
N ASP A 60 31.25 40.59 38.76
CA ASP A 60 31.37 39.22 38.26
C ASP A 60 30.53 38.17 39.02
N HIS A 61 30.18 38.47 40.28
CA HIS A 61 29.43 37.46 41.09
C HIS A 61 28.02 37.16 40.56
N PRO A 62 27.20 38.15 40.16
CA PRO A 62 25.89 37.91 39.55
C PRO A 62 25.96 37.12 38.26
N TYR A 63 26.95 37.47 37.38
CA TYR A 63 27.16 36.79 36.12
C TYR A 63 27.62 35.34 36.30
N ARG A 64 28.48 35.06 37.29
CA ARG A 64 28.92 33.70 37.62
C ARG A 64 27.76 32.83 38.06
N VAL A 65 26.90 33.37 38.96
CA VAL A 65 25.68 32.66 39.39
C VAL A 65 24.74 32.37 38.22
N LEU A 66 24.56 33.33 37.33
CA LEU A 66 23.74 33.14 36.14
C LEU A 66 24.33 32.05 35.21
N VAL A 67 25.62 32.07 34.92
CA VAL A 67 26.28 31.07 34.07
C VAL A 67 26.26 29.69 34.69
N GLU A 68 26.40 29.57 36.02
CA GLU A 68 26.29 28.29 36.73
C GLU A 68 24.85 27.76 36.81
N SER A 69 23.83 28.63 36.68
CA SER A 69 22.42 28.24 36.70
C SER A 69 21.85 27.83 35.33
N ILE A 70 22.57 28.06 34.24
CA ILE A 70 22.16 27.68 32.89
C ILE A 70 22.23 26.15 32.75
N ASN A 71 21.20 25.58 32.13
CA ASN A 71 21.14 24.14 31.84
C ASN A 71 22.10 23.67 30.74
N ASP A 72 22.67 24.59 29.99
CA ASP A 72 23.68 24.31 28.98
C ASP A 72 25.09 24.38 29.57
N GLY A 73 26.01 23.62 29.00
CA GLY A 73 27.42 23.71 29.30
C GLY A 73 28.02 25.02 28.74
N VAL A 74 28.60 25.85 29.58
CA VAL A 74 29.25 27.09 29.14
C VAL A 74 30.74 27.00 29.44
N ALA A 75 31.58 27.35 28.45
CA ALA A 75 33.03 27.42 28.59
C ALA A 75 33.59 28.64 27.85
N THR A 76 34.76 29.08 28.26
CA THR A 76 35.55 30.08 27.54
C THR A 76 36.83 29.46 27.04
N LEU A 77 37.17 29.66 25.77
CA LEU A 77 38.36 29.08 25.15
C LEU A 77 39.30 30.18 24.71
N ASP A 78 40.59 29.86 24.71
CA ASP A 78 41.60 30.66 24.04
C ASP A 78 41.63 30.34 22.52
N PRO A 79 42.42 31.06 21.68
CA PRO A 79 42.52 30.78 20.25
C PRO A 79 43.10 29.42 19.89
N ALA A 80 43.81 28.75 20.81
CA ALA A 80 44.34 27.40 20.65
C ALA A 80 43.35 26.30 21.10
N GLY A 81 42.13 26.69 21.55
CA GLY A 81 41.13 25.76 22.02
C GLY A 81 41.35 25.27 23.46
N VAL A 82 42.20 25.95 24.24
CA VAL A 82 42.42 25.66 25.64
C VAL A 82 41.30 26.28 26.47
N ILE A 83 40.74 25.50 27.39
CA ILE A 83 39.63 25.91 28.24
C ILE A 83 40.14 26.82 29.38
N LEU A 84 39.65 28.06 29.38
CA LEU A 84 39.96 29.06 30.41
C LEU A 84 38.96 29.04 31.57
N TYR A 85 37.71 28.74 31.28
CA TYR A 85 36.61 28.61 32.24
C TYR A 85 35.61 27.56 31.76
N ALA A 86 35.00 26.85 32.65
CA ALA A 86 33.88 25.97 32.39
C ALA A 86 32.91 25.96 33.58
N ASN A 87 31.59 26.01 33.32
CA ASN A 87 30.59 25.87 34.37
C ASN A 87 30.38 24.39 34.73
N THR A 88 29.69 24.15 35.81
CA THR A 88 29.42 22.80 36.33
C THR A 88 28.69 21.92 35.33
N ARG A 89 27.78 22.51 34.51
CA ARG A 89 27.03 21.79 33.49
C ARG A 89 27.90 21.35 32.32
N PHE A 90 28.86 22.21 31.88
CA PHE A 90 29.86 21.82 30.89
C PHE A 90 30.66 20.61 31.34
N ALA A 91 31.13 20.64 32.60
CA ALA A 91 31.85 19.51 33.18
C ALA A 91 31.00 18.22 33.22
N ALA A 92 29.70 18.32 33.52
CA ALA A 92 28.78 17.19 33.52
C ALA A 92 28.58 16.61 32.11
N ILE A 93 28.40 17.45 31.07
CA ILE A 93 28.27 17.02 29.67
C ILE A 93 29.50 16.20 29.26
N PHE A 94 30.70 16.63 29.64
CA PHE A 94 31.95 15.96 29.28
C PHE A 94 32.41 14.92 30.33
N ARG A 95 31.61 14.63 31.37
CA ARG A 95 31.86 13.66 32.45
C ARG A 95 33.23 13.83 33.12
N ALA A 96 33.57 15.07 33.48
CA ALA A 96 34.77 15.36 34.20
C ALA A 96 34.52 16.41 35.31
N SER A 97 35.46 16.60 36.23
CA SER A 97 35.36 17.65 37.21
C SER A 97 35.69 19.01 36.59
N ALA A 98 34.98 20.07 36.99
CA ALA A 98 35.22 21.42 36.47
C ALA A 98 36.69 21.87 36.62
N GLY A 99 37.38 21.41 37.69
CA GLY A 99 38.79 21.69 37.93
C GLY A 99 39.75 21.01 36.94
N ASP A 100 39.34 19.89 36.32
CA ASP A 100 40.16 19.12 35.39
C ASP A 100 40.14 19.67 33.98
N PHE A 101 39.26 20.65 33.69
CA PHE A 101 39.11 21.25 32.38
C PHE A 101 39.97 22.48 32.13
N VAL A 102 40.13 23.30 33.16
CA VAL A 102 40.87 24.55 33.03
C VAL A 102 42.34 24.28 32.71
N GLY A 103 42.82 24.84 31.60
CA GLY A 103 44.15 24.64 31.08
C GLY A 103 44.33 23.41 30.17
N THR A 104 43.26 22.67 29.86
CA THR A 104 43.34 21.54 28.92
C THR A 104 42.69 21.90 27.57
N SER A 105 43.13 21.24 26.50
CA SER A 105 42.57 21.42 25.16
C SER A 105 41.24 20.66 25.02
N LEU A 106 40.22 21.31 24.49
CA LEU A 106 38.93 20.72 24.20
C LEU A 106 39.02 19.59 23.15
N GLU A 107 40.01 19.64 22.26
CA GLU A 107 40.23 18.63 21.23
C GLU A 107 40.44 17.22 21.80
N ASN A 108 40.99 17.13 23.03
CA ASN A 108 41.25 15.85 23.71
C ASN A 108 39.97 15.15 24.22
N ARG A 109 38.83 15.85 24.15
CA ARG A 109 37.53 15.35 24.64
C ARG A 109 36.56 15.06 23.51
N VAL A 110 36.94 15.36 22.28
CA VAL A 110 36.14 15.15 21.07
C VAL A 110 36.71 13.97 20.30
N SER A 111 35.84 13.16 19.69
CA SER A 111 36.26 12.01 18.91
C SER A 111 37.25 12.42 17.79
N PRO A 112 38.22 11.59 17.45
CA PRO A 112 39.22 11.90 16.45
C PRO A 112 38.64 12.38 15.11
N SER A 113 37.51 11.84 14.70
CA SER A 113 36.80 12.20 13.47
C SER A 113 36.21 13.62 13.47
N ASN A 114 35.97 14.19 14.65
CA ASN A 114 35.35 15.52 14.80
C ASN A 114 36.35 16.63 15.19
N ARG A 115 37.63 16.31 15.34
CA ARG A 115 38.66 17.31 15.74
C ARG A 115 38.86 18.41 14.71
N GLU A 116 38.85 18.07 13.43
CA GLU A 116 38.96 19.06 12.34
C GLU A 116 37.75 19.99 12.31
N THR A 117 36.55 19.42 12.51
CA THR A 117 35.30 20.20 12.64
C THR A 117 35.39 21.18 13.81
N LEU A 118 35.88 20.71 14.99
CA LEU A 118 36.04 21.56 16.15
C LEU A 118 37.04 22.71 15.91
N ARG A 119 38.20 22.45 15.30
CA ARG A 119 39.18 23.48 14.92
C ARG A 119 38.57 24.55 14.01
N THR A 120 37.80 24.11 13.01
CA THR A 120 37.09 25.00 12.09
C THR A 120 36.08 25.87 12.83
N LEU A 121 35.33 25.29 13.76
CA LEU A 121 34.35 26.02 14.58
C LEU A 121 35.04 27.04 15.48
N ILE A 122 36.15 26.70 16.15
CA ILE A 122 36.91 27.62 16.99
C ILE A 122 37.46 28.78 16.15
N GLY A 123 38.08 28.47 14.98
CA GLY A 123 38.61 29.48 14.07
C GLY A 123 37.55 30.45 13.59
N LYS A 124 36.35 29.99 13.24
CA LYS A 124 35.20 30.84 12.89
C LYS A 124 34.69 31.62 14.10
N GLY A 125 34.56 30.97 15.25
CA GLY A 125 34.07 31.55 16.49
C GLY A 125 34.90 32.72 17.04
N LEU A 126 36.17 32.84 16.64
CA LEU A 126 37.03 33.97 16.97
C LEU A 126 36.69 35.28 16.23
N SER A 127 36.08 35.18 15.06
CA SER A 127 35.71 36.32 14.22
C SER A 127 34.20 36.56 14.17
N ASP A 128 33.39 35.53 14.19
CA ASP A 128 31.93 35.56 14.08
C ASP A 128 31.30 34.39 14.87
N SER A 129 29.96 34.38 14.95
CA SER A 129 29.24 33.25 15.56
C SER A 129 29.35 32.02 14.67
N ALA A 130 29.67 30.86 15.27
CA ALA A 130 29.74 29.57 14.61
C ALA A 130 28.98 28.53 15.41
N GLN A 131 28.33 27.59 14.73
CA GLN A 131 27.67 26.46 15.39
C GLN A 131 27.90 25.17 14.59
N GLY A 132 27.95 24.06 15.31
CA GLY A 132 28.10 22.74 14.72
C GLY A 132 27.90 21.65 15.73
N GLU A 133 27.73 20.42 15.25
CA GLU A 133 27.55 19.25 16.08
C GLU A 133 28.84 18.42 16.09
N VAL A 134 29.23 17.95 17.27
CA VAL A 134 30.40 17.11 17.47
C VAL A 134 30.01 15.89 18.32
N VAL A 135 30.68 14.79 18.04
CA VAL A 135 30.54 13.57 18.84
C VAL A 135 31.67 13.55 19.88
N LEU A 136 31.33 13.43 21.14
CA LEU A 136 32.31 13.28 22.21
C LEU A 136 32.86 11.85 22.21
N ASP A 137 34.11 11.72 22.68
CA ASP A 137 34.77 10.43 22.77
C ASP A 137 34.07 9.52 23.81
N ALA A 138 33.81 8.28 23.44
CA ALA A 138 33.03 7.36 24.23
C ALA A 138 33.87 6.76 25.37
N SER A 139 33.87 7.39 26.52
CA SER A 139 34.56 6.84 27.71
C SER A 139 33.84 5.66 28.41
N GLU A 140 32.69 5.20 27.90
CA GLU A 140 31.90 4.03 28.38
C GLU A 140 31.00 3.41 27.31
N GLY A 141 31.43 3.37 26.03
CA GLY A 141 30.69 2.69 24.97
C GLY A 141 29.46 3.41 24.40
N ARG A 142 29.11 4.62 24.89
CA ARG A 142 28.02 5.44 24.32
C ARG A 142 28.57 6.76 23.79
N SER A 143 28.50 6.94 22.50
CA SER A 143 28.81 8.23 21.85
C SER A 143 27.78 9.27 22.26
N ARG A 144 28.22 10.49 22.58
CA ARG A 144 27.33 11.60 22.87
C ARG A 144 27.39 12.65 21.77
N VAL A 145 26.25 13.10 21.32
CA VAL A 145 26.15 14.17 20.33
C VAL A 145 25.93 15.49 21.09
N VAL A 146 26.84 16.43 20.88
CA VAL A 146 26.79 17.74 21.51
C VAL A 146 26.80 18.83 20.41
N ARG A 147 25.85 19.74 20.49
CA ARG A 147 25.86 20.96 19.68
C ARG A 147 26.71 22.01 20.37
N LEU A 148 27.71 22.53 19.67
CA LEU A 148 28.57 23.60 20.10
C LEU A 148 28.19 24.89 19.37
N ALA A 149 27.93 25.95 20.13
CA ALA A 149 27.76 27.31 19.62
C ALA A 149 28.87 28.18 20.16
N LEU A 150 29.65 28.78 19.27
CA LEU A 150 30.82 29.59 19.61
C LEU A 150 30.58 31.04 19.18
N SER A 151 30.96 31.98 20.05
CA SER A 151 30.83 33.39 19.78
C SER A 151 32.05 34.14 20.32
N PRO A 152 32.54 35.19 19.60
CA PRO A 152 33.69 35.95 20.07
C PRO A 152 33.33 36.79 21.30
N VAL A 153 34.20 36.77 22.31
CA VAL A 153 34.05 37.66 23.46
C VAL A 153 34.62 39.05 23.08
N LYS A 154 33.74 40.05 23.05
CA LYS A 154 34.14 41.42 22.68
C LYS A 154 35.06 42.02 23.76
N ASN A 155 36.10 42.74 23.31
CA ASN A 155 37.07 43.44 24.18
C ASN A 155 37.96 42.56 25.06
N SER A 156 38.10 41.25 24.76
CA SER A 156 39.06 40.39 25.47
C SER A 156 40.46 40.51 24.85
N GLN A 157 41.48 40.63 25.71
CA GLN A 157 42.90 40.52 25.35
C GLN A 157 43.54 39.49 26.29
N PRO A 158 43.98 38.31 25.81
CA PRO A 158 43.91 37.80 24.41
C PRO A 158 42.48 37.54 23.94
N ARG A 159 42.28 37.43 22.59
CA ARG A 159 40.96 37.07 22.02
C ARG A 159 40.49 35.74 22.64
N THR A 160 39.26 35.68 23.07
CA THR A 160 38.65 34.49 23.66
C THR A 160 37.31 34.21 23.00
N VAL A 161 36.90 32.95 23.02
CA VAL A 161 35.62 32.48 22.46
C VAL A 161 34.76 31.98 23.62
N CYS A 162 33.52 32.45 23.66
CA CYS A 162 32.48 31.85 24.50
C CYS A 162 31.89 30.67 23.76
N LEU A 163 31.85 29.49 24.40
CA LEU A 163 31.29 28.26 23.87
C LEU A 163 30.10 27.85 24.74
N VAL A 164 28.99 27.56 24.08
CA VAL A 164 27.80 26.93 24.69
C VAL A 164 27.67 25.53 24.12
N ALA A 165 27.60 24.52 25.01
CA ALA A 165 27.47 23.12 24.67
C ALA A 165 26.09 22.61 25.13
N THR A 166 25.28 22.16 24.16
CA THR A 166 23.95 21.56 24.41
C THR A 166 23.99 20.08 24.09
N GLU A 167 23.65 19.23 25.03
CA GLU A 167 23.58 17.78 24.81
C GLU A 167 22.32 17.43 23.99
N LEU A 168 22.51 16.74 22.87
CA LEU A 168 21.43 16.35 21.95
C LEU A 168 21.21 14.83 21.90
N THR A 169 21.95 14.05 22.68
CA THR A 169 21.98 12.58 22.59
C THR A 169 20.57 11.98 22.68
N GLU A 170 19.80 12.33 23.71
CA GLU A 170 18.43 11.83 23.88
C GLU A 170 17.50 12.21 22.71
N LEU A 171 17.65 13.42 22.19
CA LEU A 171 16.83 13.92 21.07
C LEU A 171 17.16 13.17 19.76
N VAL A 172 18.44 12.90 19.51
CA VAL A 172 18.90 12.16 18.33
C VAL A 172 18.42 10.71 18.42
N GLU A 173 18.65 10.04 19.55
CA GLU A 173 18.17 8.66 19.79
C GLU A 173 16.65 8.54 19.68
N ALA A 174 15.90 9.50 20.24
CA ALA A 174 14.44 9.51 20.13
C ALA A 174 13.96 9.71 18.67
N ASN A 175 14.62 10.59 17.90
CA ASN A 175 14.31 10.79 16.48
C ASN A 175 14.63 9.54 15.64
N GLU A 176 15.75 8.88 15.90
CA GLU A 176 16.12 7.64 15.19
C GLU A 176 15.13 6.52 15.53
N ALA A 177 14.77 6.36 16.81
CA ALA A 177 13.76 5.39 17.23
C ALA A 177 12.38 5.69 16.60
N LEU A 178 11.98 6.96 16.54
CA LEU A 178 10.73 7.36 15.89
C LEU A 178 10.73 7.00 14.40
N ARG A 179 11.81 7.33 13.67
CA ARG A 179 11.96 6.99 12.25
C ARG A 179 11.94 5.48 12.02
N SER A 180 12.62 4.72 12.86
CA SER A 180 12.61 3.25 12.79
C SER A 180 11.21 2.70 13.01
N ASN A 181 10.49 3.18 14.01
CA ASN A 181 9.12 2.77 14.29
C ASN A 181 8.15 3.15 13.15
N GLU A 182 8.30 4.34 12.58
CA GLU A 182 7.51 4.75 11.42
C GLU A 182 7.71 3.81 10.22
N GLU A 183 8.95 3.40 9.96
CA GLU A 183 9.25 2.48 8.86
C GLU A 183 8.67 1.07 9.10
N VAL A 184 8.78 0.55 10.33
CA VAL A 184 8.16 -0.74 10.73
C VAL A 184 6.63 -0.68 10.58
N LEU A 185 5.99 0.40 11.03
CA LEU A 185 4.54 0.58 10.89
C LEU A 185 4.13 0.64 9.42
N ARG A 186 4.92 1.29 8.56
CA ARG A 186 4.67 1.32 7.11
C ARG A 186 4.74 -0.07 6.49
N GLN A 187 5.78 -0.83 6.80
CA GLN A 187 5.95 -2.19 6.28
C GLN A 187 4.81 -3.11 6.73
N LEU A 188 4.39 -3.01 7.99
CA LEU A 188 3.24 -3.76 8.51
C LEU A 188 1.94 -3.37 7.80
N SER A 189 1.70 -2.07 7.61
CA SER A 189 0.52 -1.58 6.88
C SER A 189 0.49 -2.09 5.44
N ALA A 190 1.65 -2.03 4.75
CA ALA A 190 1.79 -2.55 3.39
C ALA A 190 1.46 -4.05 3.32
N ARG A 191 1.98 -4.83 4.27
CA ARG A 191 1.73 -6.28 4.34
C ARG A 191 0.26 -6.61 4.63
N LEU A 192 -0.36 -5.87 5.55
CA LEU A 192 -1.79 -6.04 5.87
C LEU A 192 -2.67 -5.75 4.65
N LEU A 193 -2.40 -4.70 3.89
CA LEU A 193 -3.15 -4.38 2.67
C LEU A 193 -3.03 -5.48 1.62
N LYS A 194 -1.83 -6.04 1.43
CA LYS A 194 -1.61 -7.15 0.51
C LYS A 194 -2.36 -8.40 0.94
N LEU A 195 -2.25 -8.81 2.20
CA LEU A 195 -2.99 -9.95 2.74
C LEU A 195 -4.50 -9.77 2.63
N GLN A 196 -5.00 -8.56 2.85
CA GLN A 196 -6.43 -8.24 2.68
C GLN A 196 -6.88 -8.41 1.22
N ASP A 197 -6.05 -8.03 0.23
CA ASP A 197 -6.40 -8.22 -1.18
C ASP A 197 -6.32 -9.70 -1.59
N GLU A 198 -5.34 -10.44 -1.11
CA GLU A 198 -5.22 -11.88 -1.32
C GLU A 198 -6.43 -12.62 -0.71
N GLU A 199 -6.83 -12.27 0.51
CA GLU A 199 -8.00 -12.85 1.17
C GLU A 199 -9.30 -12.53 0.42
N ARG A 200 -9.49 -11.27 0.01
CA ARG A 200 -10.66 -10.88 -0.79
C ARG A 200 -10.73 -11.64 -2.12
N ARG A 201 -9.57 -11.84 -2.75
CA ARG A 201 -9.47 -12.62 -3.98
C ARG A 201 -9.78 -14.09 -3.77
N HIS A 202 -9.35 -14.66 -2.63
CA HIS A 202 -9.66 -16.04 -2.26
C HIS A 202 -11.16 -16.22 -2.00
N ILE A 203 -11.74 -15.37 -1.14
CA ILE A 203 -13.18 -15.41 -0.84
C ILE A 203 -14.02 -15.23 -2.12
N ALA A 204 -13.63 -14.29 -3.00
CA ALA A 204 -14.35 -14.06 -4.24
C ALA A 204 -14.36 -15.30 -5.14
N ARG A 205 -13.23 -16.00 -5.26
CA ARG A 205 -13.16 -17.25 -6.03
C ARG A 205 -13.98 -18.37 -5.38
N ASP A 206 -13.89 -18.55 -4.06
CA ASP A 206 -14.67 -19.56 -3.36
C ASP A 206 -16.18 -19.33 -3.51
N LEU A 207 -16.62 -18.08 -3.43
CA LEU A 207 -18.01 -17.71 -3.67
C LEU A 207 -18.44 -18.01 -5.12
N HIS A 208 -17.59 -17.66 -6.08
CA HIS A 208 -17.87 -17.85 -7.49
C HIS A 208 -17.86 -19.34 -7.86
N ASP A 209 -16.76 -20.04 -7.58
CA ASP A 209 -16.53 -21.40 -8.07
C ASP A 209 -17.32 -22.45 -7.29
N VAL A 210 -17.34 -22.38 -5.96
CA VAL A 210 -17.98 -23.40 -5.14
C VAL A 210 -19.46 -23.13 -4.95
N THR A 211 -19.83 -21.92 -4.57
CA THR A 211 -21.22 -21.60 -4.19
C THR A 211 -22.06 -21.30 -5.42
N GLY A 212 -21.55 -20.52 -6.37
CA GLY A 212 -22.24 -20.20 -7.61
C GLY A 212 -22.58 -21.42 -8.44
N GLN A 213 -21.64 -22.36 -8.54
CA GLN A 213 -21.85 -23.60 -9.30
C GLN A 213 -22.83 -24.56 -8.60
N LYS A 214 -22.77 -24.71 -7.27
CA LYS A 214 -23.75 -25.52 -6.54
C LYS A 214 -25.17 -25.02 -6.76
N LEU A 215 -25.35 -23.69 -6.77
CA LEU A 215 -26.66 -23.08 -7.05
C LEU A 215 -27.09 -23.28 -8.51
N ALA A 216 -26.16 -23.24 -9.47
CA ALA A 216 -26.47 -23.53 -10.87
C ALA A 216 -26.94 -24.97 -11.05
N VAL A 217 -26.24 -25.95 -10.45
CA VAL A 217 -26.63 -27.34 -10.47
C VAL A 217 -27.98 -27.57 -9.78
N GLN A 218 -28.24 -26.92 -8.65
CA GLN A 218 -29.51 -26.97 -7.97
C GLN A 218 -30.65 -26.38 -8.84
N ALA A 219 -30.43 -25.26 -9.50
CA ALA A 219 -31.39 -24.66 -10.41
C ALA A 219 -31.71 -25.59 -11.59
N MET A 220 -30.68 -26.25 -12.16
CA MET A 220 -30.86 -27.26 -13.23
C MET A 220 -31.68 -28.45 -12.75
N ALA A 221 -31.41 -28.97 -11.54
CA ALA A 221 -32.17 -30.10 -10.97
C ALA A 221 -33.65 -29.73 -10.73
N LEU A 222 -33.91 -28.52 -10.21
CA LEU A 222 -35.26 -27.99 -10.02
C LEU A 222 -36.01 -27.87 -11.36
N ALA A 223 -35.33 -27.32 -12.39
CA ALA A 223 -35.91 -27.18 -13.73
C ALA A 223 -36.23 -28.55 -14.36
N GLN A 224 -35.35 -29.56 -14.20
CA GLN A 224 -35.64 -30.91 -14.67
C GLN A 224 -36.91 -31.51 -14.03
N VAL A 225 -37.12 -31.31 -12.72
CA VAL A 225 -38.33 -31.80 -12.04
C VAL A 225 -39.57 -31.04 -12.53
N LEU A 226 -39.49 -29.72 -12.71
CA LEU A 226 -40.58 -28.90 -13.22
C LEU A 226 -40.98 -29.23 -14.66
N ASN A 227 -40.01 -29.62 -15.51
CA ASN A 227 -40.23 -29.95 -16.92
C ASN A 227 -40.71 -31.39 -17.15
N ARG A 228 -40.77 -32.25 -16.12
CA ARG A 228 -41.39 -33.59 -16.22
C ARG A 228 -42.90 -33.48 -16.49
N LYS A 229 -43.46 -34.54 -17.12
CA LYS A 229 -44.88 -34.60 -17.52
C LYS A 229 -45.81 -34.18 -16.38
N PRO A 230 -46.92 -33.42 -16.68
CA PRO A 230 -47.82 -32.84 -15.69
C PRO A 230 -48.46 -33.84 -14.71
N THR A 231 -48.48 -35.12 -15.04
CA THR A 231 -49.12 -36.18 -14.26
C THR A 231 -48.31 -36.63 -13.02
N CYS A 232 -47.07 -36.18 -12.85
CA CYS A 232 -46.18 -36.63 -11.76
C CYS A 232 -46.12 -35.70 -10.55
N LEU A 233 -46.65 -34.48 -10.63
CA LEU A 233 -46.62 -33.48 -9.56
C LEU A 233 -48.00 -32.83 -9.44
N ASP A 234 -48.50 -32.71 -8.22
CA ASP A 234 -49.68 -31.88 -7.92
C ASP A 234 -49.40 -30.39 -8.10
N ALA A 235 -50.47 -29.58 -8.18
CA ALA A 235 -50.35 -28.15 -8.45
C ALA A 235 -49.60 -27.41 -7.34
N GLU A 236 -49.73 -27.82 -6.09
CA GLU A 236 -49.07 -27.21 -4.94
C GLU A 236 -47.55 -27.52 -4.92
N SER A 237 -47.18 -28.80 -5.14
CA SER A 237 -45.77 -29.21 -5.26
C SER A 237 -45.06 -28.47 -6.42
N ARG A 238 -45.76 -28.29 -7.54
CA ARG A 238 -45.24 -27.54 -8.69
C ARG A 238 -44.99 -26.06 -8.34
N ARG A 239 -45.92 -25.44 -7.63
CA ARG A 239 -45.82 -24.04 -7.17
C ARG A 239 -44.60 -23.88 -6.26
N ILE A 240 -44.46 -24.76 -5.25
CA ILE A 240 -43.32 -24.71 -4.30
C ILE A 240 -41.99 -24.88 -5.03
N LEU A 241 -41.89 -25.81 -5.96
CA LEU A 241 -40.66 -26.04 -6.74
C LEU A 241 -40.32 -24.82 -7.64
N ALA A 242 -41.33 -24.19 -8.23
CA ALA A 242 -41.13 -22.95 -9.00
C ALA A 242 -40.63 -21.80 -8.13
N GLU A 243 -41.22 -21.62 -6.93
CA GLU A 243 -40.75 -20.64 -5.95
C GLU A 243 -39.30 -20.93 -5.51
N CYS A 244 -38.94 -22.19 -5.23
CA CYS A 244 -37.57 -22.59 -4.92
C CYS A 244 -36.60 -22.29 -6.08
N SER A 245 -37.02 -22.50 -7.33
CA SER A 245 -36.19 -22.21 -8.51
C SER A 245 -35.91 -20.71 -8.63
N VAL A 246 -36.93 -19.85 -8.45
CA VAL A 246 -36.78 -18.41 -8.46
C VAL A 246 -35.84 -17.95 -7.34
N LEU A 247 -36.01 -18.48 -6.13
CA LEU A 247 -35.18 -18.14 -4.98
C LEU A 247 -33.72 -18.55 -5.21
N SER A 248 -33.48 -19.75 -5.76
CA SER A 248 -32.13 -20.20 -6.09
C SER A 248 -31.43 -19.29 -7.12
N LYS A 249 -32.16 -18.80 -8.13
CA LYS A 249 -31.64 -17.84 -9.11
C LYS A 249 -31.28 -16.52 -8.44
N GLN A 250 -32.16 -15.97 -7.60
CA GLN A 250 -31.90 -14.73 -6.86
C GLN A 250 -30.67 -14.82 -5.97
N VAL A 251 -30.55 -15.89 -5.16
CA VAL A 251 -29.37 -16.11 -4.32
C VAL A 251 -28.08 -16.25 -5.16
N GLY A 252 -28.18 -16.90 -6.32
CA GLY A 252 -27.05 -17.00 -7.25
C GLY A 252 -26.59 -15.63 -7.77
N GLU A 253 -27.51 -14.73 -8.10
CA GLU A 253 -27.19 -13.36 -8.54
C GLU A 253 -26.62 -12.51 -7.41
N GLU A 254 -27.14 -12.66 -6.18
CA GLU A 254 -26.60 -11.96 -5.00
C GLU A 254 -25.16 -12.41 -4.69
N ILE A 255 -24.89 -13.71 -4.71
CA ILE A 255 -23.55 -14.26 -4.49
C ILE A 255 -22.59 -13.78 -5.57
N ARG A 256 -23.02 -13.81 -6.83
CA ARG A 256 -22.23 -13.27 -7.94
C ARG A 256 -21.87 -11.80 -7.69
N THR A 257 -22.85 -10.98 -7.34
CA THR A 257 -22.63 -9.57 -7.03
C THR A 257 -21.66 -9.38 -5.88
N LEU A 258 -21.75 -10.16 -4.80
CA LEU A 258 -20.84 -10.10 -3.66
C LEU A 258 -19.41 -10.50 -4.06
N SER A 259 -19.25 -11.59 -4.82
CA SER A 259 -17.95 -12.01 -5.34
C SER A 259 -17.27 -10.90 -6.14
N TYR A 260 -17.99 -10.27 -7.06
CA TYR A 260 -17.46 -9.17 -7.88
C TYR A 260 -17.15 -7.89 -7.09
N LEU A 261 -17.88 -7.62 -6.01
CA LEU A 261 -17.58 -6.50 -5.11
C LEU A 261 -16.32 -6.76 -4.28
N LEU A 262 -16.05 -8.00 -3.91
CA LEU A 262 -14.85 -8.40 -3.18
C LEU A 262 -13.61 -8.34 -4.08
N HIS A 263 -13.64 -9.04 -5.20
CA HIS A 263 -12.59 -9.03 -6.22
C HIS A 263 -13.19 -9.52 -7.54
N PRO A 264 -13.29 -8.67 -8.58
CA PRO A 264 -13.93 -9.11 -9.81
C PRO A 264 -13.05 -10.15 -10.52
N PRO A 265 -13.56 -11.37 -10.77
CA PRO A 265 -12.85 -12.36 -11.58
C PRO A 265 -12.44 -11.83 -12.96
N LEU A 266 -13.26 -10.95 -13.53
CA LEU A 266 -12.97 -10.24 -14.78
C LEU A 266 -11.65 -9.46 -14.77
N LEU A 267 -11.18 -9.02 -13.59
CA LEU A 267 -9.89 -8.33 -13.48
C LEU A 267 -8.73 -9.28 -13.79
N ASP A 268 -8.81 -10.51 -13.32
CA ASP A 268 -7.80 -11.54 -13.56
C ASP A 268 -7.85 -12.03 -15.02
N GLU A 269 -9.05 -12.18 -15.58
CA GLU A 269 -9.31 -12.80 -16.88
C GLU A 269 -9.23 -11.81 -18.06
N LEU A 270 -9.98 -10.72 -17.99
CA LEU A 270 -10.17 -9.75 -19.05
C LEU A 270 -9.51 -8.39 -18.78
N GLY A 271 -8.92 -8.21 -17.58
CA GLY A 271 -8.17 -7.03 -17.21
C GLY A 271 -9.01 -5.86 -16.71
N LEU A 272 -8.29 -4.75 -16.45
CA LEU A 272 -8.84 -3.57 -15.80
C LEU A 272 -10.03 -2.95 -16.55
N SER A 273 -9.97 -2.89 -17.88
CA SER A 273 -11.02 -2.23 -18.67
C SER A 273 -12.38 -2.88 -18.49
N SER A 274 -12.46 -4.21 -18.63
CA SER A 274 -13.69 -4.99 -18.48
C SER A 274 -14.20 -4.96 -17.04
N ALA A 275 -13.31 -5.13 -16.08
CA ALA A 275 -13.66 -5.09 -14.65
C ALA A 275 -14.24 -3.73 -14.23
N VAL A 276 -13.68 -2.62 -14.71
CA VAL A 276 -14.16 -1.27 -14.38
C VAL A 276 -15.52 -0.99 -15.03
N LYS A 277 -15.71 -1.36 -16.29
CA LYS A 277 -17.00 -1.18 -16.99
C LYS A 277 -18.11 -1.89 -16.21
N TRP A 278 -17.91 -3.17 -15.93
CA TRP A 278 -18.87 -3.97 -15.17
C TRP A 278 -19.15 -3.38 -13.77
N TYR A 279 -18.10 -2.94 -13.06
CA TYR A 279 -18.26 -2.35 -11.74
C TYR A 279 -19.07 -1.05 -11.78
N VAL A 280 -18.81 -0.19 -12.76
CA VAL A 280 -19.52 1.08 -12.97
C VAL A 280 -20.98 0.85 -13.28
N GLU A 281 -21.32 -0.06 -14.20
CA GLU A 281 -22.72 -0.41 -14.53
C GLU A 281 -23.48 -0.89 -13.28
N GLY A 282 -22.89 -1.82 -12.52
CA GLY A 282 -23.47 -2.29 -11.26
C GLY A 282 -23.55 -1.20 -10.19
N TYR A 283 -22.60 -0.27 -10.14
CA TYR A 283 -22.62 0.87 -9.24
C TYR A 283 -23.77 1.84 -9.57
N GLU A 284 -23.95 2.19 -10.84
CA GLU A 284 -25.04 3.05 -11.31
C GLU A 284 -26.40 2.45 -10.96
N HIS A 285 -26.58 1.16 -11.20
CA HIS A 285 -27.82 0.45 -10.90
C HIS A 285 -28.15 0.44 -9.39
N ARG A 286 -27.14 0.24 -8.52
CA ARG A 286 -27.34 0.18 -7.07
C ARG A 286 -27.53 1.55 -6.41
N THR A 287 -26.88 2.59 -6.94
CA THR A 287 -26.79 3.89 -6.28
C THR A 287 -27.62 4.97 -6.95
N GLY A 288 -27.98 4.79 -8.22
CA GLY A 288 -28.64 5.80 -9.05
C GLY A 288 -27.72 6.96 -9.48
N ILE A 289 -26.40 6.88 -9.17
CA ILE A 289 -25.41 7.89 -9.55
C ILE A 289 -24.85 7.54 -10.93
N ARG A 290 -24.99 8.44 -11.90
CA ARG A 290 -24.43 8.26 -13.25
C ARG A 290 -22.92 8.45 -13.24
N VAL A 291 -22.19 7.56 -13.90
CA VAL A 291 -20.72 7.60 -13.97
C VAL A 291 -20.24 7.70 -15.42
N LYS A 292 -19.72 8.85 -15.79
CA LYS A 292 -19.11 9.00 -17.11
C LYS A 292 -17.75 8.28 -17.14
N LEU A 293 -17.66 7.19 -17.92
CA LEU A 293 -16.43 6.42 -18.08
C LEU A 293 -15.67 6.85 -19.33
N GLU A 294 -14.44 7.35 -19.14
CA GLU A 294 -13.54 7.77 -20.22
C GLU A 294 -12.25 6.93 -20.16
N MET A 295 -12.23 5.82 -20.91
CA MET A 295 -11.10 4.91 -21.01
C MET A 295 -10.91 4.47 -22.46
N ALA A 296 -9.67 4.19 -22.86
CA ALA A 296 -9.41 3.61 -24.18
C ALA A 296 -10.02 2.19 -24.27
N ALA A 297 -10.60 1.85 -25.43
CA ALA A 297 -11.22 0.54 -25.64
C ALA A 297 -10.18 -0.59 -25.57
N ASP A 298 -8.97 -0.36 -26.10
CA ASP A 298 -7.89 -1.35 -26.24
C ASP A 298 -6.75 -1.05 -25.25
N LEU A 299 -7.06 -1.08 -23.94
CA LEU A 299 -6.01 -0.99 -22.93
C LEU A 299 -5.19 -2.29 -22.92
N THR A 300 -3.89 -2.16 -23.13
CA THR A 300 -2.93 -3.24 -22.87
C THR A 300 -2.99 -3.67 -21.43
N ARG A 301 -2.78 -4.97 -21.14
CA ARG A 301 -2.72 -5.50 -19.79
C ARG A 301 -1.57 -4.87 -19.01
N PHE A 302 -1.84 -4.51 -17.77
CA PHE A 302 -0.81 -4.07 -16.84
C PHE A 302 -0.36 -5.24 -15.95
N ALA A 303 0.68 -5.02 -15.16
CA ALA A 303 1.04 -5.97 -14.12
C ALA A 303 -0.14 -6.15 -13.14
N PRO A 304 -0.42 -7.38 -12.65
CA PRO A 304 -1.58 -7.66 -11.79
C PRO A 304 -1.71 -6.71 -10.60
N ASP A 305 -0.61 -6.38 -9.93
CA ASP A 305 -0.60 -5.46 -8.78
C ASP A 305 -1.02 -4.03 -9.17
N VAL A 306 -0.71 -3.60 -10.41
CA VAL A 306 -1.13 -2.30 -10.95
C VAL A 306 -2.63 -2.31 -11.21
N GLU A 307 -3.16 -3.36 -11.86
CA GLU A 307 -4.59 -3.49 -12.17
C GLU A 307 -5.43 -3.52 -10.89
N VAL A 308 -5.02 -4.33 -9.90
CA VAL A 308 -5.67 -4.41 -8.58
C VAL A 308 -5.65 -3.05 -7.87
N THR A 309 -4.50 -2.38 -7.85
CA THR A 309 -4.37 -1.07 -7.19
C THR A 309 -5.27 -0.02 -7.81
N LEU A 310 -5.27 0.11 -9.15
CA LEU A 310 -6.14 1.05 -9.86
C LEU A 310 -7.62 0.73 -9.64
N PHE A 311 -7.99 -0.54 -9.68
CA PHE A 311 -9.35 -0.98 -9.40
C PHE A 311 -9.78 -0.62 -7.97
N ARG A 312 -8.93 -0.83 -6.95
CA ARG A 312 -9.22 -0.43 -5.56
C ARG A 312 -9.38 1.07 -5.40
N VAL A 313 -8.57 1.86 -6.09
CA VAL A 313 -8.72 3.34 -6.08
C VAL A 313 -10.08 3.75 -6.66
N ILE A 314 -10.53 3.14 -7.76
CA ILE A 314 -11.85 3.40 -8.35
C ILE A 314 -12.95 3.01 -7.35
N GLN A 315 -12.87 1.80 -6.80
CA GLN A 315 -13.87 1.24 -5.88
C GLN A 315 -14.04 2.12 -4.63
N GLU A 316 -12.94 2.49 -3.98
CA GLU A 316 -12.95 3.35 -2.79
C GLU A 316 -13.42 4.77 -3.11
N SER A 317 -12.98 5.33 -4.25
CA SER A 317 -13.39 6.68 -4.65
C SER A 317 -14.88 6.75 -4.95
N LEU A 318 -15.44 5.81 -5.71
CA LEU A 318 -16.88 5.76 -5.99
C LEU A 318 -17.70 5.47 -4.73
N THR A 319 -17.19 4.63 -3.81
CA THR A 319 -17.83 4.43 -2.49
C THR A 319 -17.88 5.74 -1.71
N ASN A 320 -16.81 6.54 -1.74
CA ASN A 320 -16.76 7.84 -1.10
C ASN A 320 -17.73 8.85 -1.76
N VAL A 321 -17.86 8.82 -3.09
CA VAL A 321 -18.85 9.61 -3.82
C VAL A 321 -20.25 9.29 -3.31
N HIS A 322 -20.63 8.01 -3.27
CA HIS A 322 -21.97 7.60 -2.80
C HIS A 322 -22.25 8.01 -1.35
N ARG A 323 -21.25 7.79 -0.45
CA ARG A 323 -21.45 8.05 0.99
C ARG A 323 -21.43 9.53 1.35
N TYR A 324 -20.62 10.33 0.67
CA TYR A 324 -20.26 11.65 1.18
C TYR A 324 -20.51 12.81 0.23
N SER A 325 -20.54 12.61 -1.10
CA SER A 325 -20.58 13.74 -2.03
C SER A 325 -21.96 14.39 -2.13
N GLY A 326 -23.03 13.59 -2.11
CA GLY A 326 -24.40 14.03 -2.46
C GLY A 326 -24.56 14.37 -3.94
N SER A 327 -23.61 13.96 -4.80
CA SER A 327 -23.68 14.16 -6.25
C SER A 327 -24.54 13.09 -6.91
N THR A 328 -25.23 13.45 -7.98
CA THR A 328 -25.96 12.52 -8.86
C THR A 328 -25.12 12.06 -10.05
N GLU A 329 -23.93 12.64 -10.21
CA GLU A 329 -23.02 12.35 -11.32
C GLU A 329 -21.58 12.24 -10.81
N ALA A 330 -20.82 11.33 -11.42
CA ALA A 330 -19.39 11.17 -11.22
C ALA A 330 -18.69 10.89 -12.56
N TYR A 331 -17.38 10.90 -12.58
CA TYR A 331 -16.63 10.44 -13.74
C TYR A 331 -15.41 9.64 -13.31
N VAL A 332 -15.04 8.68 -14.17
CA VAL A 332 -13.80 7.90 -14.09
C VAL A 332 -13.08 8.07 -15.42
N ARG A 333 -11.86 8.59 -15.37
CA ARG A 333 -11.03 8.82 -16.55
C ARG A 333 -9.71 8.14 -16.38
N LEU A 334 -9.34 7.26 -17.30
CA LEU A 334 -8.03 6.59 -17.33
C LEU A 334 -7.28 6.99 -18.61
N LYS A 335 -6.12 7.61 -18.43
CA LYS A 335 -5.21 7.99 -19.51
C LYS A 335 -3.89 7.25 -19.33
N VAL A 336 -3.43 6.64 -20.42
CA VAL A 336 -2.13 5.98 -20.49
C VAL A 336 -1.27 6.72 -21.50
N THR A 337 -0.08 7.08 -21.06
CA THR A 337 0.96 7.69 -21.90
C THR A 337 2.18 6.78 -21.89
N SER A 338 3.15 7.03 -22.76
CA SER A 338 4.39 6.23 -22.83
C SER A 338 5.15 6.12 -21.50
N ASN A 339 4.92 7.02 -20.54
CA ASN A 339 5.69 7.11 -19.30
C ASN A 339 4.86 7.01 -18.02
N LYS A 340 3.53 7.18 -18.10
CA LYS A 340 2.66 7.16 -16.92
C LYS A 340 1.24 6.68 -17.22
N ILE A 341 0.64 6.09 -16.20
CA ILE A 341 -0.79 5.83 -16.09
C ILE A 341 -1.37 6.91 -15.18
N GLU A 342 -2.40 7.58 -15.62
CA GLU A 342 -3.12 8.60 -14.85
C GLU A 342 -4.60 8.25 -14.76
N LEU A 343 -5.06 7.99 -13.55
CA LEU A 343 -6.46 7.70 -13.24
C LEU A 343 -7.04 8.88 -12.47
N GLN A 344 -8.14 9.42 -12.96
CA GLN A 344 -8.90 10.49 -12.31
C GLN A 344 -10.33 10.03 -12.01
N ILE A 345 -10.77 10.21 -10.78
CA ILE A 345 -12.16 9.98 -10.36
C ILE A 345 -12.66 11.28 -9.72
N GLY A 346 -13.80 11.77 -10.17
CA GLY A 346 -14.33 13.02 -9.64
C GLY A 346 -15.86 13.02 -9.50
N ASP A 347 -16.33 13.82 -8.56
CA ASP A 347 -17.74 14.12 -8.32
C ASP A 347 -17.99 15.63 -8.40
N PHE A 348 -19.27 16.01 -8.50
CA PHE A 348 -19.73 17.40 -8.53
C PHE A 348 -20.53 17.77 -7.27
N GLY A 349 -20.29 17.07 -6.15
CA GLY A 349 -21.03 17.23 -4.91
C GLY A 349 -20.55 18.35 -4.02
N LYS A 350 -20.88 18.24 -2.72
CA LYS A 350 -20.58 19.28 -1.72
C LYS A 350 -19.08 19.44 -1.40
N GLY A 351 -18.23 18.51 -1.85
CA GLY A 351 -16.83 18.49 -1.52
C GLY A 351 -16.54 18.06 -0.08
N MET A 352 -15.27 18.14 0.34
CA MET A 352 -14.82 17.78 1.68
C MET A 352 -14.98 18.92 2.66
N HIS A 353 -15.05 18.58 3.97
CA HIS A 353 -15.14 19.57 5.04
C HIS A 353 -13.89 20.48 5.03
N PRO A 354 -14.03 21.80 5.30
CA PRO A 354 -12.94 22.75 5.27
C PRO A 354 -11.71 22.36 6.13
N ASP A 355 -11.94 21.71 7.26
CA ASP A 355 -10.86 21.25 8.17
C ASP A 355 -9.99 20.14 7.58
N MET A 356 -10.46 19.47 6.53
CA MET A 356 -9.75 18.39 5.85
C MET A 356 -8.91 18.88 4.66
N ILE A 357 -9.10 20.13 4.22
CA ILE A 357 -8.50 20.69 3.02
C ILE A 357 -7.74 21.99 3.32
N ASN A 358 -6.66 22.24 2.60
CA ASN A 358 -5.99 23.52 2.63
C ASN A 358 -6.80 24.53 1.80
N ALA A 359 -7.31 25.58 2.44
CA ALA A 359 -8.19 26.58 1.82
C ALA A 359 -7.57 27.29 0.58
N LYS A 360 -6.23 27.41 0.52
CA LYS A 360 -5.53 28.06 -0.60
C LYS A 360 -5.30 27.12 -1.78
N THR A 361 -4.94 25.86 -1.51
CA THR A 361 -4.54 24.89 -2.55
C THR A 361 -5.63 23.88 -2.91
N GLY A 362 -6.67 23.74 -2.08
CA GLY A 362 -7.69 22.71 -2.22
C GLY A 362 -7.14 21.29 -1.98
N LYS A 363 -5.88 21.15 -1.55
CA LYS A 363 -5.27 19.85 -1.27
C LYS A 363 -5.62 19.36 0.13
N MET A 364 -5.75 18.05 0.29
CA MET A 364 -6.09 17.41 1.55
C MET A 364 -4.97 17.52 2.57
N VAL A 365 -5.32 17.83 3.82
CA VAL A 365 -4.38 17.97 4.96
C VAL A 365 -4.52 16.80 5.92
N ARG A 366 -5.74 16.26 6.10
CA ARG A 366 -5.99 15.09 6.96
C ARG A 366 -6.55 13.94 6.13
N LEU A 367 -5.94 12.77 6.28
CA LEU A 367 -6.30 11.56 5.55
C LEU A 367 -7.26 10.70 6.39
N GLY A 368 -8.42 10.35 5.85
CA GLY A 368 -9.27 9.27 6.39
C GLY A 368 -8.67 7.89 6.08
N VAL A 369 -9.12 6.84 6.78
CA VAL A 369 -8.57 5.48 6.68
C VAL A 369 -8.58 4.95 5.24
N GLY A 370 -9.67 5.12 4.49
CA GLY A 370 -9.77 4.67 3.10
C GLY A 370 -8.76 5.38 2.18
N ILE A 371 -8.57 6.68 2.39
CA ILE A 371 -7.62 7.49 1.61
C ILE A 371 -6.18 7.13 1.96
N GLN A 372 -5.88 6.84 3.24
CA GLN A 372 -4.57 6.34 3.64
C GLN A 372 -4.25 5.00 2.96
N GLY A 373 -5.22 4.09 2.91
CA GLY A 373 -5.09 2.82 2.21
C GLY A 373 -4.81 2.99 0.72
N MET A 374 -5.54 3.88 0.03
CA MET A 374 -5.29 4.20 -1.38
C MET A 374 -3.89 4.79 -1.58
N SER A 375 -3.48 5.75 -0.73
CA SER A 375 -2.17 6.38 -0.81
C SER A 375 -1.03 5.39 -0.61
N GLU A 376 -1.17 4.48 0.35
CA GLU A 376 -0.17 3.45 0.63
C GLU A 376 -0.02 2.45 -0.52
N ARG A 377 -1.13 1.97 -1.11
CA ARG A 377 -1.10 1.11 -2.31
C ARG A 377 -0.40 1.78 -3.49
N MET A 378 -0.72 3.04 -3.75
CA MET A 378 -0.08 3.82 -4.81
C MET A 378 1.43 3.95 -4.58
N ARG A 379 1.83 4.21 -3.33
CA ARG A 379 3.24 4.37 -2.96
C ARG A 379 4.05 3.07 -3.13
N GLN A 380 3.46 1.90 -2.84
CA GLN A 380 4.10 0.59 -3.06
C GLN A 380 4.51 0.37 -4.52
N LEU A 381 3.76 0.95 -5.45
CA LEU A 381 4.06 0.92 -6.89
C LEU A 381 4.82 2.16 -7.38
N SER A 382 5.49 2.88 -6.47
CA SER A 382 6.19 4.14 -6.78
C SER A 382 5.29 5.20 -7.41
N GLY A 383 3.99 5.12 -7.15
CA GLY A 383 2.98 6.05 -7.64
C GLY A 383 2.65 7.16 -6.65
N LYS A 384 1.77 8.05 -7.07
CA LYS A 384 1.31 9.21 -6.31
C LYS A 384 -0.21 9.30 -6.32
N LEU A 385 -0.79 9.60 -5.16
CA LEU A 385 -2.21 9.93 -5.02
C LEU A 385 -2.35 11.39 -4.63
N GLU A 386 -3.12 12.15 -5.39
CA GLU A 386 -3.47 13.54 -5.09
C GLU A 386 -4.98 13.67 -4.99
N ILE A 387 -5.45 14.38 -3.96
CA ILE A 387 -6.87 14.64 -3.76
C ILE A 387 -7.05 16.15 -3.70
N THR A 388 -7.91 16.65 -4.57
CA THR A 388 -8.28 18.06 -4.63
C THR A 388 -9.77 18.18 -4.43
N SER A 389 -10.18 19.00 -3.47
CA SER A 389 -11.59 19.23 -3.19
C SER A 389 -11.84 20.71 -2.95
N ARG A 390 -13.02 21.18 -3.35
CA ARG A 390 -13.49 22.55 -3.09
C ARG A 390 -14.92 22.49 -2.60
N PRO A 391 -15.29 23.25 -1.59
CA PRO A 391 -16.67 23.31 -1.12
C PRO A 391 -17.65 23.60 -2.25
N ASN A 392 -18.71 22.79 -2.35
CA ASN A 392 -19.76 22.85 -3.39
C ASN A 392 -19.27 22.76 -4.84
N LYS A 393 -18.05 22.22 -5.06
CA LYS A 393 -17.49 21.97 -6.41
C LYS A 393 -17.00 20.53 -6.56
N GLY A 394 -17.27 19.69 -5.56
CA GLY A 394 -16.93 18.27 -5.57
C GLY A 394 -15.49 17.97 -5.19
N THR A 395 -15.10 16.72 -5.40
CA THR A 395 -13.77 16.17 -5.10
C THR A 395 -13.22 15.47 -6.31
N VAL A 396 -11.93 15.61 -6.55
CA VAL A 396 -11.18 14.90 -7.59
C VAL A 396 -10.03 14.13 -6.94
N VAL A 397 -10.00 12.83 -7.17
CA VAL A 397 -8.92 11.91 -6.81
C VAL A 397 -8.10 11.65 -8.07
N THR A 398 -6.81 11.93 -8.03
CA THR A 398 -5.87 11.68 -9.14
C THR A 398 -4.80 10.70 -8.67
N ALA A 399 -4.74 9.53 -9.29
CA ALA A 399 -3.73 8.52 -9.06
C ALA A 399 -2.79 8.44 -10.27
N THR A 400 -1.48 8.53 -10.04
CA THR A 400 -0.46 8.49 -11.09
C THR A 400 0.53 7.38 -10.79
N LEU A 401 0.74 6.47 -11.75
CA LEU A 401 1.71 5.38 -11.68
C LEU A 401 2.71 5.48 -12.84
N PRO A 402 3.99 5.09 -12.63
CA PRO A 402 4.92 4.88 -13.73
C PRO A 402 4.45 3.68 -14.58
N VAL A 403 4.64 3.74 -15.90
CA VAL A 403 4.31 2.60 -16.77
C VAL A 403 5.38 1.53 -16.59
N SER A 404 4.98 0.39 -16.03
CA SER A 404 5.74 -0.85 -16.10
C SER A 404 4.93 -1.81 -16.97
N TYR A 405 5.27 -1.89 -18.26
CA TYR A 405 4.73 -2.96 -19.10
C TYR A 405 5.42 -4.27 -18.69
N PRO A 406 4.67 -5.36 -18.48
CA PRO A 406 5.30 -6.68 -18.50
C PRO A 406 5.97 -6.80 -19.86
N GLN A 407 7.27 -7.09 -19.87
CA GLN A 407 7.96 -7.45 -21.10
C GLN A 407 7.08 -8.52 -21.76
N ALA A 408 6.59 -8.24 -22.95
CA ALA A 408 5.91 -9.23 -23.77
C ALA A 408 6.88 -10.40 -23.89
N MET A 409 6.58 -11.49 -23.19
CA MET A 409 7.18 -12.77 -23.49
C MET A 409 6.83 -13.02 -24.96
N THR A 410 7.81 -12.80 -25.82
CA THR A 410 7.70 -13.14 -27.23
C THR A 410 7.35 -14.62 -27.28
N ALA A 411 6.18 -14.90 -27.86
CA ALA A 411 5.61 -16.24 -28.02
C ALA A 411 6.48 -17.20 -28.89
N VAL A 412 7.75 -16.85 -29.10
CA VAL A 412 8.73 -17.60 -29.90
C VAL A 412 9.58 -18.56 -29.06
N GLU A 413 9.73 -18.35 -27.75
CA GLU A 413 10.54 -19.25 -26.92
C GLU A 413 9.77 -20.41 -26.26
N ALA A 414 8.43 -20.34 -26.19
CA ALA A 414 7.61 -21.43 -25.67
C ALA A 414 7.30 -22.54 -26.72
N ALA A 415 7.53 -22.28 -28.01
CA ALA A 415 7.30 -23.24 -29.09
C ALA A 415 8.47 -24.20 -29.36
N SER A 416 9.65 -23.92 -28.77
CA SER A 416 10.87 -24.71 -29.04
C SER A 416 11.09 -25.86 -28.05
N ALA A 417 10.34 -25.95 -26.95
CA ALA A 417 10.55 -26.96 -25.91
C ALA A 417 9.58 -28.16 -25.93
N ALA A 418 8.60 -28.16 -26.84
CA ALA A 418 7.54 -29.19 -26.88
C ALA A 418 7.56 -30.10 -28.14
N ALA A 419 8.63 -30.08 -28.92
CA ALA A 419 8.74 -30.91 -30.12
C ALA A 419 9.75 -32.06 -29.92
N SER A 420 9.48 -32.95 -28.98
CA SER A 420 10.11 -34.29 -29.00
C SER A 420 9.44 -35.20 -27.95
N SER A 421 8.44 -35.96 -28.36
CA SER A 421 8.28 -37.39 -27.98
C SER A 421 7.02 -38.01 -28.59
N THR A 422 7.32 -38.93 -29.46
CA THR A 422 6.69 -40.24 -29.72
C THR A 422 5.30 -40.30 -30.34
N SER A 423 5.36 -40.62 -31.62
CA SER A 423 4.35 -41.39 -32.38
C SER A 423 4.02 -42.74 -31.74
N SER A 424 2.71 -43.00 -31.53
CA SER A 424 2.21 -44.37 -31.51
C SER A 424 0.87 -44.40 -32.24
N GLN A 425 0.88 -45.08 -33.38
CA GLN A 425 -0.28 -45.39 -34.17
C GLN A 425 -1.13 -46.44 -33.46
N ALA A 426 -2.42 -46.20 -33.36
CA ALA A 426 -3.41 -47.27 -33.17
C ALA A 426 -4.58 -46.94 -34.08
N GLU A 427 -4.64 -47.69 -35.17
CA GLU A 427 -5.81 -47.78 -36.07
C GLU A 427 -6.97 -48.39 -35.27
N ALA A 428 -8.11 -47.72 -35.24
CA ALA A 428 -9.37 -48.28 -34.78
C ALA A 428 -10.45 -48.06 -35.85
N GLN A 429 -11.02 -49.14 -36.23
CA GLN A 429 -12.00 -49.40 -37.27
C GLN A 429 -13.27 -48.57 -37.11
N VAL A 430 -13.80 -48.14 -38.25
CA VAL A 430 -15.11 -47.49 -38.45
C VAL A 430 -16.21 -48.54 -38.40
N PRO A 431 -17.25 -48.43 -37.57
CA PRO A 431 -18.51 -49.12 -37.79
C PRO A 431 -19.51 -48.23 -38.53
N SER A 432 -20.24 -48.84 -39.38
CA SER A 432 -21.19 -48.35 -40.37
C SER A 432 -22.44 -47.67 -39.78
N ARG A 433 -22.96 -46.73 -40.56
CA ARG A 433 -24.17 -45.90 -40.48
C ARG A 433 -25.36 -46.55 -39.79
N SER A 434 -25.78 -45.94 -38.72
CA SER A 434 -27.16 -45.86 -38.24
C SER A 434 -27.50 -44.41 -37.97
N VAL A 435 -28.76 -44.00 -38.01
CA VAL A 435 -29.30 -42.65 -37.89
C VAL A 435 -28.35 -41.71 -37.14
N SER A 436 -27.74 -40.75 -37.83
CA SER A 436 -26.63 -39.92 -37.31
C SER A 436 -27.10 -39.03 -36.16
N ARG A 437 -26.90 -39.49 -34.93
CA ARG A 437 -27.01 -38.65 -33.73
C ARG A 437 -25.95 -37.56 -33.81
N LYS A 438 -26.31 -36.34 -33.41
CA LYS A 438 -25.39 -35.20 -33.36
C LYS A 438 -24.41 -35.35 -32.23
N GLN A 439 -23.11 -35.33 -32.54
CA GLN A 439 -22.02 -35.56 -31.60
C GLN A 439 -21.67 -34.28 -30.85
N ILE A 440 -21.73 -34.31 -29.51
CA ILE A 440 -21.47 -33.15 -28.65
C ILE A 440 -20.27 -33.42 -27.75
N LEU A 441 -19.30 -32.52 -27.71
CA LEU A 441 -18.20 -32.50 -26.74
C LEU A 441 -18.51 -31.46 -25.67
N ILE A 442 -18.39 -31.86 -24.38
CA ILE A 442 -18.58 -30.98 -23.25
C ILE A 442 -17.20 -30.65 -22.67
N ALA A 443 -16.85 -29.39 -22.56
CA ALA A 443 -15.57 -28.91 -22.01
C ALA A 443 -15.82 -27.90 -20.87
N ASP A 444 -15.61 -28.34 -19.66
CA ASP A 444 -15.73 -27.53 -18.43
C ASP A 444 -14.82 -28.19 -17.37
N ASP A 445 -14.14 -27.44 -16.52
CA ASP A 445 -13.26 -28.00 -15.49
C ASP A 445 -14.05 -28.56 -14.29
N HIS A 446 -15.36 -28.26 -14.19
CA HIS A 446 -16.22 -28.65 -13.08
C HIS A 446 -17.05 -29.90 -13.38
N GLU A 447 -16.74 -30.99 -12.69
CA GLU A 447 -17.40 -32.31 -12.87
C GLU A 447 -18.92 -32.27 -12.69
N MET A 448 -19.39 -31.55 -11.65
CA MET A 448 -20.84 -31.47 -11.35
C MET A 448 -21.61 -30.79 -12.46
N LEU A 449 -21.04 -29.78 -13.08
CA LEU A 449 -21.66 -29.02 -14.16
C LEU A 449 -21.69 -29.88 -15.45
N ARG A 450 -20.57 -30.56 -15.78
CA ARG A 450 -20.53 -31.50 -16.89
C ARG A 450 -21.58 -32.58 -16.74
N ARG A 451 -21.75 -33.15 -15.53
CA ARG A 451 -22.81 -34.12 -15.24
C ARG A 451 -24.21 -33.54 -15.44
N GLY A 452 -24.45 -32.29 -15.01
CA GLY A 452 -25.73 -31.60 -15.22
C GLY A 452 -26.05 -31.43 -16.69
N ILE A 453 -25.10 -30.91 -17.50
CA ILE A 453 -25.25 -30.78 -18.96
C ILE A 453 -25.47 -32.15 -19.61
N ARG A 454 -24.68 -33.16 -19.24
CA ARG A 454 -24.82 -34.53 -19.71
C ARG A 454 -26.24 -35.06 -19.48
N THR A 455 -26.76 -34.91 -18.27
CA THR A 455 -28.11 -35.41 -17.91
C THR A 455 -29.20 -34.73 -18.73
N ILE A 456 -29.05 -33.45 -19.07
CA ILE A 456 -30.02 -32.74 -19.93
C ILE A 456 -29.96 -33.29 -21.35
N LEU A 457 -28.75 -33.47 -21.93
CA LEU A 457 -28.58 -33.83 -23.33
C LEU A 457 -28.82 -35.30 -23.60
N GLU A 458 -28.47 -36.24 -22.66
CA GLU A 458 -28.70 -37.69 -22.81
C GLU A 458 -30.19 -38.07 -22.84
N ASN A 459 -31.07 -37.20 -22.37
CA ASN A 459 -32.53 -37.44 -22.48
C ASN A 459 -33.07 -37.21 -23.92
N GLU A 460 -32.26 -36.67 -24.82
CA GLU A 460 -32.65 -36.36 -26.18
C GLU A 460 -32.14 -37.43 -27.16
N PRO A 461 -33.05 -38.13 -27.90
CA PRO A 461 -32.68 -39.27 -28.73
C PRO A 461 -31.83 -38.91 -29.96
N ASP A 462 -31.83 -37.66 -30.38
CA ASP A 462 -31.12 -37.10 -31.52
C ASP A 462 -29.71 -36.59 -31.18
N LEU A 463 -29.36 -36.53 -29.90
CA LEU A 463 -28.08 -36.03 -29.41
C LEU A 463 -27.24 -37.16 -28.77
N GLU A 464 -25.91 -37.08 -28.91
CA GLU A 464 -24.98 -38.01 -28.32
C GLU A 464 -23.74 -37.28 -27.80
N ILE A 465 -23.32 -37.54 -26.56
CA ILE A 465 -22.11 -36.98 -26.00
C ILE A 465 -20.93 -37.85 -26.38
N CYS A 466 -20.09 -37.37 -27.27
CA CYS A 466 -18.92 -38.08 -27.78
C CYS A 466 -17.71 -37.99 -26.83
N GLY A 467 -17.69 -37.06 -25.89
CA GLY A 467 -16.59 -36.91 -24.94
C GLY A 467 -16.78 -35.78 -23.95
N GLU A 468 -15.90 -35.76 -22.93
CA GLU A 468 -15.77 -34.69 -21.96
C GLU A 468 -14.32 -34.23 -21.90
N ALA A 469 -14.09 -32.93 -21.73
CA ALA A 469 -12.77 -32.32 -21.53
C ALA A 469 -12.75 -31.53 -20.22
N PHE A 470 -11.58 -31.50 -19.55
CA PHE A 470 -11.40 -30.90 -18.23
C PHE A 470 -10.60 -29.60 -18.25
N ASN A 471 -10.11 -29.19 -19.41
CA ASN A 471 -9.38 -27.95 -19.65
C ASN A 471 -9.38 -27.62 -21.15
N GLY A 472 -8.98 -26.38 -21.49
CA GLY A 472 -9.01 -25.93 -22.89
C GLY A 472 -8.08 -26.72 -23.81
N GLN A 473 -6.94 -27.20 -23.34
CA GLN A 473 -6.00 -28.00 -24.13
C GLN A 473 -6.58 -29.38 -24.45
N ASP A 474 -7.21 -30.02 -23.47
CA ASP A 474 -7.92 -31.29 -23.62
C ASP A 474 -9.12 -31.15 -24.57
N ALA A 475 -9.84 -30.01 -24.47
CA ALA A 475 -10.94 -29.69 -25.38
C ALA A 475 -10.47 -29.60 -26.84
N VAL A 476 -9.36 -28.90 -27.11
CA VAL A 476 -8.78 -28.81 -28.48
C VAL A 476 -8.34 -30.19 -28.98
N ALA A 477 -7.66 -30.98 -28.15
CA ALA A 477 -7.20 -32.32 -28.50
C ALA A 477 -8.38 -33.25 -28.84
N LYS A 478 -9.43 -33.29 -27.99
CA LYS A 478 -10.62 -34.09 -28.20
C LYS A 478 -11.49 -33.62 -29.34
N ALA A 479 -11.62 -32.32 -29.59
CA ALA A 479 -12.32 -31.79 -30.74
C ALA A 479 -11.65 -32.23 -32.06
N ASN A 480 -10.32 -32.27 -32.12
CA ASN A 480 -9.58 -32.77 -33.29
C ASN A 480 -9.76 -34.27 -33.49
N LEU A 481 -9.77 -35.05 -32.40
CA LEU A 481 -9.87 -36.52 -32.41
C LEU A 481 -11.30 -36.99 -32.71
N LEU A 482 -12.28 -36.50 -31.92
CA LEU A 482 -13.66 -36.97 -31.92
C LEU A 482 -14.54 -36.35 -33.00
N ARG A 483 -14.10 -35.20 -33.56
CA ARG A 483 -14.80 -34.46 -34.62
C ARG A 483 -16.27 -34.15 -34.27
N PRO A 484 -16.55 -33.50 -33.13
CA PRO A 484 -17.92 -33.24 -32.74
C PRO A 484 -18.62 -32.24 -33.66
N ASP A 485 -19.96 -32.39 -33.80
CA ASP A 485 -20.81 -31.38 -34.45
C ASP A 485 -20.89 -30.09 -33.65
N LEU A 486 -20.89 -30.21 -32.31
CA LEU A 486 -20.95 -29.09 -31.37
C LEU A 486 -19.99 -29.29 -30.17
N VAL A 487 -19.31 -28.22 -29.78
CA VAL A 487 -18.56 -28.14 -28.54
C VAL A 487 -19.25 -27.16 -27.61
N ILE A 488 -19.64 -27.61 -26.42
CA ILE A 488 -20.08 -26.77 -25.31
C ILE A 488 -18.85 -26.50 -24.46
N LEU A 489 -18.44 -25.23 -24.34
CA LEU A 489 -17.13 -24.88 -23.86
C LEU A 489 -17.18 -23.74 -22.84
N ASP A 490 -16.63 -23.98 -21.63
CA ASP A 490 -16.46 -22.92 -20.63
C ASP A 490 -15.31 -21.99 -20.98
N ILE A 491 -15.44 -20.71 -20.61
CA ILE A 491 -14.36 -19.73 -20.75
C ILE A 491 -13.26 -19.99 -19.72
N ASN A 492 -13.63 -20.30 -18.48
CA ASN A 492 -12.73 -20.34 -17.34
C ASN A 492 -12.21 -21.74 -17.10
N MET A 493 -11.28 -22.16 -17.91
CA MET A 493 -10.63 -23.46 -17.76
C MET A 493 -9.12 -23.30 -17.50
N PRO A 494 -8.53 -24.19 -16.68
CA PRO A 494 -7.09 -24.21 -16.45
C PRO A 494 -6.31 -24.61 -17.71
N VAL A 495 -5.00 -24.33 -17.72
CA VAL A 495 -4.03 -24.67 -18.78
C VAL A 495 -4.21 -23.84 -20.04
N LEU A 496 -5.38 -23.81 -20.65
CA LEU A 496 -5.74 -23.01 -21.83
C LEU A 496 -7.12 -22.41 -21.63
N ASN A 497 -7.21 -21.08 -21.65
CA ASN A 497 -8.46 -20.35 -21.55
C ASN A 497 -9.42 -20.71 -22.69
N GLY A 498 -10.73 -20.75 -22.41
CA GLY A 498 -11.76 -21.14 -23.36
C GLY A 498 -11.78 -20.31 -24.63
N LEU A 499 -11.62 -18.99 -24.60
CA LEU A 499 -11.58 -18.16 -25.80
C LEU A 499 -10.38 -18.51 -26.72
N ALA A 500 -9.24 -18.86 -26.13
CA ALA A 500 -8.10 -19.36 -26.89
C ALA A 500 -8.37 -20.73 -27.47
N ALA A 501 -9.07 -21.61 -26.73
CA ALA A 501 -9.50 -22.91 -27.22
C ALA A 501 -10.49 -22.79 -28.39
N VAL A 502 -11.46 -21.85 -28.32
CA VAL A 502 -12.38 -21.53 -29.43
C VAL A 502 -11.61 -21.25 -30.72
N ARG A 503 -10.65 -20.32 -30.67
CA ARG A 503 -9.84 -19.95 -31.87
C ARG A 503 -9.04 -21.12 -32.43
N LEU A 504 -8.47 -21.95 -31.57
CA LEU A 504 -7.71 -23.14 -32.00
C LEU A 504 -8.59 -24.24 -32.55
N ILE A 505 -9.76 -24.50 -31.95
CA ILE A 505 -10.71 -25.47 -32.48
C ILE A 505 -11.20 -25.04 -33.84
N LEU A 506 -11.65 -23.80 -34.04
CA LEU A 506 -12.15 -23.28 -35.29
C LEU A 506 -11.07 -23.19 -36.37
N ARG A 507 -9.83 -22.89 -36.01
CA ARG A 507 -8.70 -22.95 -36.95
C ARG A 507 -8.46 -24.35 -37.52
N ASN A 508 -8.62 -25.38 -36.66
CA ASN A 508 -8.38 -26.78 -37.02
C ASN A 508 -9.64 -27.45 -37.60
N ARG A 509 -10.83 -26.98 -37.19
CA ARG A 509 -12.14 -27.56 -37.48
C ARG A 509 -13.17 -26.45 -37.70
N PRO A 510 -13.19 -25.79 -38.88
CA PRO A 510 -14.12 -24.70 -39.14
C PRO A 510 -15.59 -25.12 -39.17
N GLU A 511 -15.85 -26.42 -39.41
CA GLU A 511 -17.19 -26.98 -39.44
C GLU A 511 -17.84 -27.22 -38.10
N THR A 512 -17.03 -27.32 -37.00
CA THR A 512 -17.53 -27.56 -35.66
C THR A 512 -18.22 -26.33 -35.12
N LYS A 513 -19.46 -26.48 -34.64
CA LYS A 513 -20.15 -25.40 -33.92
C LYS A 513 -19.62 -25.28 -32.52
N ILE A 514 -19.53 -24.04 -32.01
CA ILE A 514 -19.08 -23.77 -30.65
C ILE A 514 -20.13 -22.95 -29.92
N LEU A 515 -20.62 -23.51 -28.81
CA LEU A 515 -21.46 -22.84 -27.80
C LEU A 515 -20.60 -22.54 -26.57
N VAL A 516 -20.36 -21.26 -26.33
CA VAL A 516 -19.67 -20.84 -25.10
C VAL A 516 -20.66 -20.84 -23.94
N PHE A 517 -20.29 -21.56 -22.88
CA PHE A 517 -21.09 -21.74 -21.69
C PHE A 517 -20.43 -21.05 -20.50
N THR A 518 -20.87 -19.83 -20.18
CA THR A 518 -20.16 -18.95 -19.24
C THR A 518 -21.07 -18.48 -18.12
N VAL A 519 -20.48 -18.13 -17.00
CA VAL A 519 -21.18 -17.41 -15.91
C VAL A 519 -21.34 -15.93 -16.26
N HIS A 520 -20.57 -15.42 -17.23
CA HIS A 520 -20.51 -14.01 -17.58
C HIS A 520 -21.36 -13.71 -18.82
N ASP A 521 -22.38 -12.89 -18.64
CA ASP A 521 -23.33 -12.51 -19.69
C ASP A 521 -23.29 -10.99 -20.00
N SER A 522 -22.19 -10.31 -19.63
CA SER A 522 -22.03 -8.89 -19.96
C SER A 522 -21.90 -8.67 -21.48
N GLU A 523 -22.40 -7.56 -21.98
CA GLU A 523 -22.34 -7.20 -23.40
C GLU A 523 -20.90 -7.23 -23.96
N GLN A 524 -19.90 -6.92 -23.10
CA GLN A 524 -18.49 -6.98 -23.47
C GLN A 524 -18.01 -8.42 -23.65
N THR A 525 -18.38 -9.32 -22.73
CA THR A 525 -18.03 -10.75 -22.80
C THR A 525 -18.63 -11.37 -24.07
N VAL A 526 -19.88 -11.02 -24.38
CA VAL A 526 -20.55 -11.47 -25.61
C VAL A 526 -19.78 -11.04 -26.85
N LYS A 527 -19.36 -9.78 -26.94
CA LYS A 527 -18.54 -9.27 -28.05
C LYS A 527 -17.19 -10.00 -28.19
N GLU A 528 -16.56 -10.34 -27.09
CA GLU A 528 -15.28 -11.09 -27.10
C GLU A 528 -15.48 -12.55 -27.54
N ILE A 529 -16.59 -13.18 -27.14
CA ILE A 529 -16.99 -14.52 -27.57
C ILE A 529 -17.24 -14.53 -29.08
N GLU A 530 -17.99 -13.53 -29.58
CA GLU A 530 -18.26 -13.36 -31.04
C GLU A 530 -16.96 -13.08 -31.80
N ALA A 531 -16.09 -12.22 -31.31
CA ALA A 531 -14.78 -11.92 -31.91
C ALA A 531 -13.82 -13.14 -31.89
N ALA A 532 -14.00 -14.09 -30.97
CA ALA A 532 -13.28 -15.36 -30.98
C ALA A 532 -13.81 -16.34 -32.04
N GLY A 533 -14.99 -16.07 -32.60
CA GLY A 533 -15.63 -16.87 -33.66
C GLY A 533 -16.63 -17.90 -33.13
N ALA A 534 -17.04 -17.83 -31.87
CA ALA A 534 -18.06 -18.74 -31.35
C ALA A 534 -19.41 -18.53 -32.03
N HIS A 535 -20.19 -19.59 -32.15
CA HIS A 535 -21.47 -19.58 -32.86
C HIS A 535 -22.67 -19.21 -31.97
N GLY A 536 -22.48 -19.28 -30.66
CA GLY A 536 -23.46 -18.87 -29.66
C GLY A 536 -22.86 -18.83 -28.28
N PHE A 537 -23.58 -18.21 -27.37
CA PHE A 537 -23.25 -18.21 -25.95
C PHE A 537 -24.49 -18.49 -25.12
N LEU A 538 -24.29 -19.03 -23.91
CA LEU A 538 -25.32 -19.27 -22.93
C LEU A 538 -24.79 -19.01 -21.53
N SER A 539 -25.52 -18.22 -20.74
CA SER A 539 -25.19 -18.01 -19.34
C SER A 539 -25.47 -19.29 -18.52
N LYS A 540 -24.52 -19.70 -17.67
CA LYS A 540 -24.67 -20.86 -16.75
C LYS A 540 -25.90 -20.69 -15.83
N SER A 541 -26.31 -19.45 -15.54
CA SER A 541 -27.51 -19.16 -14.75
C SER A 541 -28.82 -19.49 -15.48
N ASN A 542 -28.84 -19.45 -16.81
CA ASN A 542 -30.02 -19.71 -17.64
C ASN A 542 -29.98 -21.09 -18.34
N ALA A 543 -28.97 -21.88 -18.03
CA ALA A 543 -28.72 -23.16 -18.68
C ALA A 543 -29.89 -24.15 -18.61
N SER A 544 -30.64 -24.16 -17.53
CA SER A 544 -31.78 -25.06 -17.33
C SER A 544 -32.93 -24.85 -18.32
N ASP A 545 -33.11 -23.61 -18.76
CA ASP A 545 -34.28 -23.20 -19.56
C ASP A 545 -33.95 -23.12 -21.06
N ASP A 546 -32.71 -22.74 -21.39
CA ASP A 546 -32.33 -22.39 -22.75
C ASP A 546 -31.36 -23.36 -23.42
N LEU A 547 -30.65 -24.24 -22.66
CA LEU A 547 -29.57 -25.07 -23.21
C LEU A 547 -30.03 -25.92 -24.41
N LEU A 548 -31.11 -26.68 -24.27
CA LEU A 548 -31.65 -27.53 -25.34
C LEU A 548 -32.10 -26.72 -26.57
N ARG A 549 -32.72 -25.55 -26.34
CA ARG A 549 -33.16 -24.66 -27.39
C ARG A 549 -31.97 -24.15 -28.22
N VAL A 550 -30.94 -23.64 -27.53
CA VAL A 550 -29.75 -23.09 -28.21
C VAL A 550 -28.93 -24.19 -28.90
N VAL A 551 -28.77 -25.36 -28.27
CA VAL A 551 -28.10 -26.50 -28.89
C VAL A 551 -28.79 -26.92 -30.21
N ARG A 552 -30.11 -27.03 -30.23
CA ARG A 552 -30.87 -27.39 -31.41
C ARG A 552 -30.84 -26.32 -32.47
N GLU A 553 -30.87 -25.05 -32.09
CA GLU A 553 -30.73 -23.93 -33.02
C GLU A 553 -29.38 -23.96 -33.76
N LEU A 554 -28.28 -24.18 -33.00
CA LEU A 554 -26.94 -24.29 -33.56
C LEU A 554 -26.72 -25.52 -34.46
N LEU A 555 -27.36 -26.63 -34.12
CA LEU A 555 -27.26 -27.89 -34.86
C LEU A 555 -28.27 -28.00 -36.01
N GLY A 556 -29.24 -27.07 -36.12
CA GLY A 556 -30.29 -27.08 -37.14
C GLY A 556 -31.27 -28.26 -37.00
N THR A 557 -31.45 -28.80 -35.79
CA THR A 557 -32.33 -29.93 -35.51
C THR A 557 -33.68 -29.42 -34.95
N GLN A 558 -34.81 -29.88 -35.54
CA GLN A 558 -36.15 -29.60 -35.03
C GLN A 558 -36.48 -30.60 -33.92
N GLY A 559 -36.97 -30.10 -32.80
CA GLY A 559 -37.32 -30.95 -31.64
C GLY A 559 -38.43 -31.96 -31.95
N SER A 560 -38.29 -33.16 -31.43
CA SER A 560 -39.23 -34.30 -31.56
C SER A 560 -40.70 -33.93 -31.26
N ALA A 561 -40.96 -32.91 -30.44
CA ALA A 561 -42.30 -32.43 -30.14
C ALA A 561 -42.99 -31.75 -31.35
N ALA A 562 -42.25 -31.11 -32.25
CA ALA A 562 -42.79 -30.50 -33.47
C ALA A 562 -43.09 -31.54 -34.56
N ALA A 563 -42.28 -32.63 -34.60
CA ALA A 563 -42.50 -33.74 -35.50
C ALA A 563 -43.75 -34.58 -35.14
N ALA A 564 -44.02 -34.76 -33.84
CA ALA A 564 -45.23 -35.43 -33.35
C ALA A 564 -46.51 -34.63 -33.62
N ALA A 565 -46.44 -33.28 -33.58
CA ALA A 565 -47.58 -32.41 -33.89
C ALA A 565 -47.87 -32.33 -35.41
N ALA A 566 -46.84 -32.51 -36.24
CA ALA A 566 -47.02 -32.56 -37.70
C ALA A 566 -47.57 -33.92 -38.18
N SER A 567 -47.27 -35.03 -37.47
CA SER A 567 -47.80 -36.38 -37.80
C SER A 567 -49.20 -36.61 -37.32
N ALA A 568 -49.75 -35.80 -36.44
CA ALA A 568 -51.15 -35.87 -35.94
C ALA A 568 -52.16 -35.02 -36.77
N LYS A 569 -51.69 -34.38 -37.86
CA LYS A 569 -52.50 -33.59 -38.77
C LYS A 569 -52.58 -34.15 -40.19
N ASN A 570 -52.15 -35.37 -40.42
CA ASN A 570 -52.41 -36.12 -41.67
C ASN A 570 -53.31 -37.33 -41.41
#